data_3412a8d1d29a2721f3115c6ddef6e3e5
#
_entry.id   3412a8d1d29a2721f3115c6ddef6e3e5
#
_cell.length_a   1.000
_cell.length_b   1.000
_cell.length_c   1.000
_cell.angle_alpha   90.00
_cell.angle_beta   90.00
_cell.angle_gamma   90.00
#
_symmetry.space_group_name_H-M   'P 1'
#
loop_
_entity.id
_entity.type
_entity.pdbx_description
1 polymer ?
#
loop_
_entity_poly.entity_id
_entity_poly.type
_entity_poly.pdbx_seq_one_letter_code
_entity_poly.pdbx_strand_id
1 'polypeptide(L)'
;DIGNNEFVAIIGGSGAGKTTVMNAMSGFDYDISGKVYCNGIDLRKNFQSLKNIIGFVPQQDIIYENLKLRRMLEYTAQLKMPPDTTKGERDERIQKVLQMVGLEERANEYIRKLSGGQKKRASIAVELLADPGLFFLDEPTSGLDPDTEKSLMNTLAKLSKTENKTIIMVTHTVQNINLCDKVIFMGPGGKICYCGKPDKMYEYFGKDSLVDVYSELASNVDMWNMKYLMLYKEQHLDKNTEIPEVNENEKISDMIKDSGKKTSPLKQLGVLTKRYFELVFNDRQRLLLLLLQPFIIALLLKVVAKKDVFKIYDSTQSIMFALACSGIWIGLFNTIQEVCKERPILKREYMGNLRLWTYILSKYIVQAVVCFMQTTILTGLFLVLMKHAPKKEQVLPTPQLEIWLTIFLTIYASAALGLIVSSCVRNSDRAMALAPFVLIIQLLFSGVLFELKGAADKISYITVSRWSMECLGNITNLNKLNMKVTGMPHEHNDLYNRGASHLTNTWLILFLMMAVCGVISVIVLRNLK
;
A
#
# COMPACT_ATOMS: atom_id res chain seq x y z
N ASP A 1 -34.78 5.20 3.60
CA ASP A 1 -34.25 6.30 2.80
C ASP A 1 -33.42 7.24 3.66
N ILE A 2 -32.32 7.74 3.08
CA ILE A 2 -31.44 8.76 3.65
C ILE A 2 -31.55 9.98 2.78
N GLY A 3 -31.89 11.13 3.37
CA GLY A 3 -32.03 12.39 2.66
C GLY A 3 -30.69 13.07 2.35
N ASN A 4 -30.72 14.06 1.48
CA ASN A 4 -29.56 14.90 1.22
C ASN A 4 -29.22 15.74 2.46
N ASN A 5 -27.91 15.91 2.69
CA ASN A 5 -27.39 16.72 3.80
C ASN A 5 -27.80 16.20 5.20
N GLU A 6 -28.13 14.91 5.32
CA GLU A 6 -28.38 14.26 6.59
C GLU A 6 -27.10 13.69 7.20
N PHE A 7 -26.95 13.83 8.51
CA PHE A 7 -25.95 13.12 9.30
C PHE A 7 -26.60 11.91 9.96
N VAL A 8 -26.31 10.72 9.46
CA VAL A 8 -26.94 9.45 9.87
C VAL A 8 -25.96 8.58 10.64
N ALA A 9 -26.36 8.09 11.80
CA ALA A 9 -25.59 7.12 12.56
C ALA A 9 -26.22 5.72 12.47
N ILE A 10 -25.44 4.73 12.11
CA ILE A 10 -25.79 3.30 12.18
C ILE A 10 -25.18 2.75 13.47
N ILE A 11 -26.02 2.38 14.42
CA ILE A 11 -25.63 1.87 15.73
C ILE A 11 -26.10 0.42 15.93
N GLY A 12 -25.49 -0.29 16.85
CA GLY A 12 -25.82 -1.68 17.17
C GLY A 12 -24.68 -2.41 17.84
N GLY A 13 -24.95 -3.57 18.40
CA GLY A 13 -23.96 -4.40 19.07
C GLY A 13 -22.81 -4.87 18.15
N SER A 14 -21.75 -5.40 18.75
CA SER A 14 -20.70 -6.06 18.01
C SER A 14 -21.27 -7.25 17.23
N GLY A 15 -20.87 -7.42 15.96
CA GLY A 15 -21.39 -8.50 15.11
C GLY A 15 -22.80 -8.27 14.53
N ALA A 16 -23.46 -7.11 14.77
CA ALA A 16 -24.76 -6.78 14.19
C ALA A 16 -24.75 -6.55 12.67
N GLY A 17 -23.60 -6.62 11.99
CA GLY A 17 -23.51 -6.45 10.54
C GLY A 17 -23.38 -5.01 10.05
N LYS A 18 -23.15 -4.02 10.93
CA LYS A 18 -23.07 -2.59 10.60
C LYS A 18 -22.08 -2.27 9.48
N THR A 19 -20.84 -2.69 9.64
CA THR A 19 -19.77 -2.50 8.62
C THR A 19 -20.09 -3.20 7.30
N THR A 20 -20.73 -4.38 7.36
CA THR A 20 -21.17 -5.12 6.16
C THR A 20 -22.21 -4.31 5.39
N VAL A 21 -23.23 -3.78 6.08
CA VAL A 21 -24.26 -2.93 5.47
C VAL A 21 -23.64 -1.66 4.89
N MET A 22 -22.74 -1.02 5.62
CA MET A 22 -22.04 0.18 5.14
C MET A 22 -21.20 -0.10 3.90
N ASN A 23 -20.44 -1.22 3.87
CA ASN A 23 -19.66 -1.63 2.70
C ASN A 23 -20.56 -1.92 1.49
N ALA A 24 -21.74 -2.54 1.73
CA ALA A 24 -22.74 -2.75 0.70
C ALA A 24 -23.29 -1.43 0.14
N MET A 25 -23.64 -0.49 1.03
CA MET A 25 -24.17 0.82 0.66
C MET A 25 -23.15 1.72 -0.05
N SER A 26 -21.86 1.59 0.29
CA SER A 26 -20.78 2.36 -0.32
C SER A 26 -20.29 1.80 -1.68
N GLY A 27 -20.76 0.61 -2.04
CA GLY A 27 -20.30 -0.09 -3.24
C GLY A 27 -18.90 -0.73 -3.11
N PHE A 28 -18.35 -0.81 -1.89
CA PHE A 28 -17.06 -1.47 -1.62
C PHE A 28 -17.16 -2.99 -1.56
N ASP A 29 -18.34 -3.53 -1.33
CA ASP A 29 -18.63 -4.94 -1.38
C ASP A 29 -19.53 -5.24 -2.59
N TYR A 30 -19.10 -6.19 -3.42
CA TYR A 30 -19.81 -6.58 -4.63
C TYR A 30 -20.67 -7.84 -4.44
N ASP A 31 -20.42 -8.60 -3.38
CA ASP A 31 -21.13 -9.86 -3.12
C ASP A 31 -22.33 -9.62 -2.19
N ILE A 32 -23.29 -8.84 -2.68
CA ILE A 32 -24.53 -8.52 -1.99
C ILE A 32 -25.74 -8.88 -2.84
N SER A 33 -26.83 -9.30 -2.21
CA SER A 33 -28.16 -9.38 -2.81
C SER A 33 -28.93 -8.08 -2.55
N GLY A 34 -29.64 -7.59 -3.55
CA GLY A 34 -30.39 -6.33 -3.48
C GLY A 34 -29.78 -5.21 -4.32
N LYS A 35 -30.36 -4.00 -4.20
CA LYS A 35 -29.98 -2.82 -4.98
C LYS A 35 -29.80 -1.62 -4.05
N VAL A 36 -28.82 -0.79 -4.34
CA VAL A 36 -28.55 0.48 -3.67
C VAL A 36 -28.68 1.59 -4.71
N TYR A 37 -29.49 2.59 -4.41
CA TYR A 37 -29.70 3.72 -5.28
C TYR A 37 -29.10 5.00 -4.67
N CYS A 38 -28.37 5.75 -5.47
CA CYS A 38 -27.88 7.08 -5.14
C CYS A 38 -28.55 8.09 -6.08
N ASN A 39 -29.42 8.96 -5.56
CA ASN A 39 -30.24 9.89 -6.33
C ASN A 39 -31.05 9.23 -7.47
N GLY A 40 -31.55 8.00 -7.23
CA GLY A 40 -32.31 7.22 -8.20
C GLY A 40 -31.46 6.41 -9.20
N ILE A 41 -30.14 6.50 -9.13
CA ILE A 41 -29.21 5.77 -10.01
C ILE A 41 -28.73 4.52 -9.27
N ASP A 42 -28.79 3.34 -9.93
CA ASP A 42 -28.25 2.08 -9.39
C ASP A 42 -26.74 2.20 -9.18
N LEU A 43 -26.31 2.27 -7.93
CA LEU A 43 -24.91 2.46 -7.55
C LEU A 43 -24.00 1.35 -8.09
N ARG A 44 -24.48 0.11 -8.09
CA ARG A 44 -23.69 -1.04 -8.48
C ARG A 44 -23.40 -1.06 -9.98
N LYS A 45 -24.41 -0.78 -10.79
CA LYS A 45 -24.28 -0.71 -12.26
C LYS A 45 -23.38 0.45 -12.68
N ASN A 46 -23.46 1.58 -11.95
CA ASN A 46 -22.82 2.84 -12.30
C ASN A 46 -21.66 3.21 -11.37
N PHE A 47 -21.09 2.25 -10.61
CA PHE A 47 -20.07 2.51 -9.58
C PHE A 47 -18.87 3.27 -10.12
N GLN A 48 -18.38 2.93 -11.32
CA GLN A 48 -17.21 3.60 -11.91
C GLN A 48 -17.43 5.08 -12.15
N SER A 49 -18.67 5.48 -12.40
CA SER A 49 -19.08 6.87 -12.58
C SER A 49 -19.31 7.59 -11.25
N LEU A 50 -19.92 6.89 -10.27
CA LEU A 50 -20.33 7.47 -8.99
C LEU A 50 -19.25 7.43 -7.91
N LYS A 51 -18.20 6.64 -8.06
CA LYS A 51 -17.17 6.48 -7.02
C LYS A 51 -16.48 7.79 -6.60
N ASN A 52 -16.44 8.80 -7.48
CA ASN A 52 -15.80 10.08 -7.19
C ASN A 52 -16.65 10.97 -6.26
N ILE A 53 -17.97 10.73 -6.17
CA ILE A 53 -18.85 11.44 -5.26
C ILE A 53 -18.94 10.78 -3.88
N ILE A 54 -18.28 9.65 -3.69
CA ILE A 54 -18.26 8.86 -2.46
C ILE A 54 -16.91 9.02 -1.77
N GLY A 55 -16.91 9.50 -0.53
CA GLY A 55 -15.78 9.46 0.39
C GLY A 55 -15.93 8.29 1.35
N PHE A 56 -14.86 7.55 1.62
CA PHE A 56 -14.88 6.43 2.56
C PHE A 56 -13.70 6.49 3.53
N VAL A 57 -14.01 6.59 4.81
CA VAL A 57 -13.04 6.60 5.90
C VAL A 57 -13.20 5.32 6.72
N PRO A 58 -12.25 4.38 6.62
CA PRO A 58 -12.31 3.12 7.36
C PRO A 58 -11.96 3.30 8.83
N GLN A 59 -12.21 2.25 9.63
CA GLN A 59 -11.92 2.20 11.05
C GLN A 59 -10.45 2.48 11.37
N GLN A 60 -9.53 1.86 10.62
CA GLN A 60 -8.09 2.14 10.75
C GLN A 60 -7.70 3.38 9.94
N ASP A 61 -6.86 4.23 10.52
CA ASP A 61 -6.37 5.41 9.83
C ASP A 61 -5.43 5.03 8.68
N ILE A 62 -5.87 5.30 7.45
CA ILE A 62 -5.12 5.00 6.24
C ILE A 62 -4.33 6.24 5.80
N ILE A 63 -3.24 6.55 6.51
CA ILE A 63 -2.42 7.75 6.31
C ILE A 63 -0.92 7.43 6.36
N TYR A 64 -0.10 8.27 5.73
CA TYR A 64 1.36 8.14 5.72
C TYR A 64 1.99 8.87 6.91
N GLU A 65 2.35 8.15 7.95
CA GLU A 65 2.86 8.74 9.21
C GLU A 65 4.18 9.51 9.06
N ASN A 66 5.03 9.14 8.10
CA ASN A 66 6.32 9.77 7.84
C ASN A 66 6.26 10.99 6.90
N LEU A 67 5.05 11.47 6.59
CA LEU A 67 4.85 12.73 5.88
C LEU A 67 4.35 13.83 6.83
N LYS A 68 4.60 15.09 6.48
CA LYS A 68 3.90 16.24 7.06
C LYS A 68 2.45 16.25 6.55
N LEU A 69 1.50 16.69 7.37
CA LEU A 69 0.08 16.69 7.04
C LEU A 69 -0.19 17.44 5.71
N ARG A 70 0.32 18.67 5.56
CA ARG A 70 0.17 19.45 4.32
C ARG A 70 0.74 18.72 3.11
N ARG A 71 1.90 18.07 3.23
CA ARG A 71 2.53 17.32 2.12
C ARG A 71 1.69 16.11 1.70
N MET A 72 1.13 15.39 2.67
CA MET A 72 0.21 14.29 2.37
C MET A 72 -1.02 14.78 1.59
N LEU A 73 -1.61 15.90 2.02
CA LEU A 73 -2.76 16.50 1.32
C LEU A 73 -2.39 17.00 -0.07
N GLU A 74 -1.21 17.61 -0.26
CA GLU A 74 -0.69 18.03 -1.57
C GLU A 74 -0.56 16.86 -2.56
N TYR A 75 0.02 15.73 -2.13
CA TYR A 75 0.11 14.52 -2.97
C TYR A 75 -1.25 13.95 -3.29
N THR A 76 -2.14 13.91 -2.30
CA THR A 76 -3.51 13.41 -2.51
C THR A 76 -4.31 14.31 -3.44
N ALA A 77 -4.21 15.63 -3.28
CA ALA A 77 -4.86 16.59 -4.17
C ALA A 77 -4.40 16.43 -5.62
N GLN A 78 -3.09 16.25 -5.85
CA GLN A 78 -2.55 16.02 -7.20
C GLN A 78 -3.04 14.70 -7.85
N LEU A 79 -3.44 13.71 -7.05
CA LEU A 79 -3.94 12.42 -7.53
C LEU A 79 -5.46 12.38 -7.68
N LYS A 80 -6.22 13.07 -6.79
CA LYS A 80 -7.69 13.00 -6.70
C LYS A 80 -8.40 14.16 -7.41
N MET A 81 -7.84 15.38 -7.39
CA MET A 81 -8.45 16.54 -8.02
C MET A 81 -8.31 16.49 -9.56
N PRO A 82 -9.16 17.20 -10.31
CA PRO A 82 -9.07 17.27 -11.76
C PRO A 82 -7.68 17.68 -12.25
N PRO A 83 -7.17 17.12 -13.37
CA PRO A 83 -5.79 17.35 -13.81
C PRO A 83 -5.51 18.78 -14.28
N ASP A 84 -6.54 19.54 -14.61
CA ASP A 84 -6.51 20.94 -15.01
C ASP A 84 -6.51 21.92 -13.81
N THR A 85 -6.75 21.44 -12.59
CA THR A 85 -6.66 22.25 -11.37
C THR A 85 -5.28 22.87 -11.23
N THR A 86 -5.20 24.18 -11.07
CA THR A 86 -3.97 24.94 -10.88
C THR A 86 -3.34 24.66 -9.50
N LYS A 87 -2.10 25.08 -9.31
CA LYS A 87 -1.46 24.95 -7.98
C LYS A 87 -2.17 25.82 -6.94
N GLY A 88 -2.61 27.04 -7.32
CA GLY A 88 -3.32 27.96 -6.42
C GLY A 88 -4.63 27.34 -5.92
N GLU A 89 -5.47 26.86 -6.82
CA GLU A 89 -6.75 26.20 -6.49
C GLU A 89 -6.54 24.98 -5.57
N ARG A 90 -5.48 24.19 -5.80
CA ARG A 90 -5.15 23.06 -4.89
C ARG A 90 -4.75 23.56 -3.51
N ASP A 91 -3.93 24.61 -3.42
CA ASP A 91 -3.49 25.17 -2.15
C ASP A 91 -4.68 25.79 -1.39
N GLU A 92 -5.57 26.48 -2.05
CA GLU A 92 -6.83 27.01 -1.47
C GLU A 92 -7.72 25.87 -0.97
N ARG A 93 -7.88 24.81 -1.78
CA ARG A 93 -8.66 23.63 -1.36
C ARG A 93 -8.07 22.95 -0.15
N ILE A 94 -6.76 22.77 -0.10
CA ILE A 94 -6.06 22.18 1.06
C ILE A 94 -6.27 23.07 2.30
N GLN A 95 -6.15 24.38 2.16
CA GLN A 95 -6.36 25.30 3.27
C GLN A 95 -7.81 25.23 3.77
N LYS A 96 -8.79 25.24 2.87
CA LYS A 96 -10.21 25.09 3.22
C LYS A 96 -10.46 23.78 3.95
N VAL A 97 -9.91 22.67 3.46
CA VAL A 97 -10.07 21.33 4.09
C VAL A 97 -9.43 21.30 5.48
N LEU A 98 -8.25 21.89 5.65
CA LEU A 98 -7.59 21.98 6.97
C LEU A 98 -8.46 22.76 7.97
N GLN A 99 -9.09 23.86 7.53
CA GLN A 99 -10.04 24.66 8.32
C GLN A 99 -11.27 23.84 8.72
N MET A 100 -11.87 23.13 7.75
CA MET A 100 -13.04 22.27 8.02
C MET A 100 -12.82 21.26 9.13
N VAL A 101 -11.58 20.67 9.18
CA VAL A 101 -11.25 19.65 10.18
C VAL A 101 -10.51 20.21 11.40
N GLY A 102 -10.23 21.53 11.46
CA GLY A 102 -9.55 22.20 12.57
C GLY A 102 -8.11 21.74 12.77
N LEU A 103 -7.33 21.65 11.68
CA LEU A 103 -5.94 21.19 11.69
C LEU A 103 -4.97 22.19 11.05
N GLU A 104 -5.34 23.48 10.89
CA GLU A 104 -4.50 24.48 10.24
C GLU A 104 -3.16 24.65 10.94
N GLU A 105 -3.16 24.76 12.26
CA GLU A 105 -1.94 24.95 13.05
C GLU A 105 -1.01 23.73 13.00
N ARG A 106 -1.55 22.56 12.68
CA ARG A 106 -0.84 21.29 12.58
C ARG A 106 -0.42 20.92 11.16
N ALA A 107 -0.69 21.78 10.18
CA ALA A 107 -0.44 21.50 8.76
C ALA A 107 1.02 21.10 8.46
N ASN A 108 1.98 21.68 9.16
CA ASN A 108 3.40 21.43 8.98
C ASN A 108 4.00 20.36 9.92
N GLU A 109 3.17 19.76 10.78
CA GLU A 109 3.59 18.67 11.66
C GLU A 109 3.64 17.33 10.92
N TYR A 110 4.57 16.46 11.36
CA TYR A 110 4.56 15.06 10.91
C TYR A 110 3.34 14.33 11.48
N ILE A 111 2.65 13.54 10.63
CA ILE A 111 1.43 12.82 11.01
C ILE A 111 1.67 11.89 12.20
N ARG A 112 2.85 11.26 12.31
CA ARG A 112 3.21 10.44 13.48
C ARG A 112 3.19 11.18 14.83
N LYS A 113 3.25 12.52 14.81
CA LYS A 113 3.21 13.35 16.02
C LYS A 113 1.79 13.80 16.40
N LEU A 114 0.82 13.56 15.54
CA LEU A 114 -0.58 13.90 15.79
C LEU A 114 -1.20 12.93 16.80
N SER A 115 -2.11 13.45 17.64
CA SER A 115 -2.94 12.60 18.51
C SER A 115 -3.88 11.71 17.70
N GLY A 116 -4.45 10.68 18.32
CA GLY A 116 -5.40 9.76 17.66
C GLY A 116 -6.55 10.51 16.97
N GLY A 117 -7.21 11.43 17.67
CA GLY A 117 -8.27 12.25 17.09
C GLY A 117 -7.80 13.18 15.97
N GLN A 118 -6.59 13.72 16.06
CA GLN A 118 -6.01 14.51 14.97
C GLN A 118 -5.69 13.64 13.75
N LYS A 119 -5.19 12.41 13.94
CA LYS A 119 -4.98 11.44 12.86
C LYS A 119 -6.30 11.09 12.18
N LYS A 120 -7.37 10.89 12.95
CA LYS A 120 -8.72 10.62 12.41
C LYS A 120 -9.22 11.79 11.57
N ARG A 121 -9.10 13.02 12.07
CA ARG A 121 -9.45 14.23 11.31
C ARG A 121 -8.57 14.40 10.07
N ALA A 122 -7.30 14.05 10.12
CA ALA A 122 -6.42 14.02 8.94
C ALA A 122 -6.87 12.98 7.91
N SER A 123 -7.34 11.81 8.33
CA SER A 123 -7.91 10.80 7.43
C SER A 123 -9.19 11.29 6.73
N ILE A 124 -10.05 12.00 7.46
CA ILE A 124 -11.25 12.66 6.90
C ILE A 124 -10.82 13.75 5.90
N ALA A 125 -9.82 14.57 6.23
CA ALA A 125 -9.30 15.61 5.36
C ALA A 125 -8.84 15.09 3.99
N VAL A 126 -8.21 13.90 3.96
CA VAL A 126 -7.78 13.23 2.71
C VAL A 126 -8.96 12.92 1.79
N GLU A 127 -10.11 12.54 2.35
CA GLU A 127 -11.31 12.27 1.56
C GLU A 127 -12.02 13.57 1.12
N LEU A 128 -12.02 14.61 1.97
CA LEU A 128 -12.62 15.91 1.68
C LEU A 128 -11.97 16.65 0.49
N LEU A 129 -10.72 16.31 0.14
CA LEU A 129 -10.04 16.95 -0.99
C LEU A 129 -10.77 16.77 -2.33
N ALA A 130 -11.38 15.62 -2.55
CA ALA A 130 -12.15 15.33 -3.75
C ALA A 130 -13.55 15.93 -3.75
N ASP A 131 -13.94 16.61 -2.68
CA ASP A 131 -15.26 17.22 -2.47
C ASP A 131 -16.45 16.25 -2.63
N PRO A 132 -16.41 15.05 -2.06
CA PRO A 132 -17.50 14.10 -2.22
C PRO A 132 -18.78 14.61 -1.58
N GLY A 133 -19.92 14.30 -2.20
CA GLY A 133 -21.26 14.63 -1.67
C GLY A 133 -21.74 13.65 -0.60
N LEU A 134 -21.24 12.41 -0.63
CA LEU A 134 -21.63 11.32 0.23
C LEU A 134 -20.41 10.73 0.97
N PHE A 135 -20.46 10.71 2.31
CA PHE A 135 -19.40 10.19 3.17
C PHE A 135 -19.84 8.96 3.95
N PHE A 136 -19.02 7.93 3.90
CA PHE A 136 -19.10 6.76 4.75
C PHE A 136 -17.96 6.75 5.76
N LEU A 137 -18.25 6.60 7.05
CA LEU A 137 -17.29 6.64 8.14
C LEU A 137 -17.47 5.38 9.00
N ASP A 138 -16.46 4.51 9.04
CA ASP A 138 -16.48 3.29 9.86
C ASP A 138 -15.81 3.55 11.20
N GLU A 139 -16.60 3.57 12.25
CA GLU A 139 -16.17 3.80 13.64
C GLU A 139 -15.18 4.97 13.81
N PRO A 140 -15.48 6.18 13.31
CA PRO A 140 -14.53 7.29 13.32
C PRO A 140 -14.19 7.78 14.73
N THR A 141 -14.98 7.43 15.73
CA THR A 141 -14.82 7.83 17.13
C THR A 141 -14.15 6.75 18.00
N SER A 142 -13.89 5.56 17.44
CA SER A 142 -13.30 4.45 18.18
C SER A 142 -11.91 4.79 18.72
N GLY A 143 -11.70 4.54 20.02
CA GLY A 143 -10.41 4.79 20.69
C GLY A 143 -10.11 6.27 21.00
N LEU A 144 -11.07 7.16 20.82
CA LEU A 144 -10.94 8.58 21.22
C LEU A 144 -11.45 8.78 22.65
N ASP A 145 -10.85 9.75 23.34
CA ASP A 145 -11.38 10.26 24.60
C ASP A 145 -12.69 11.05 24.37
N PRO A 146 -13.55 11.20 25.40
CA PRO A 146 -14.89 11.80 25.23
C PRO A 146 -14.89 13.23 24.67
N ASP A 147 -13.89 14.04 24.99
CA ASP A 147 -13.81 15.42 24.51
C ASP A 147 -13.41 15.46 23.03
N THR A 148 -12.42 14.66 22.66
CA THR A 148 -11.99 14.47 21.25
C THR A 148 -13.12 13.88 20.41
N GLU A 149 -13.88 12.91 20.93
CA GLU A 149 -15.06 12.36 20.27
C GLU A 149 -16.10 13.45 20.01
N LYS A 150 -16.46 14.24 21.04
CA LYS A 150 -17.42 15.35 20.92
C LYS A 150 -16.95 16.38 19.87
N SER A 151 -15.67 16.72 19.88
CA SER A 151 -15.08 17.63 18.90
C SER A 151 -15.19 17.10 17.46
N LEU A 152 -14.95 15.80 17.26
CA LEU A 152 -15.11 15.15 15.95
C LEU A 152 -16.57 15.11 15.51
N MET A 153 -17.50 14.73 16.39
CA MET A 153 -18.94 14.70 16.10
C MET A 153 -19.47 16.09 15.70
N ASN A 154 -19.05 17.15 16.41
CA ASN A 154 -19.39 18.53 16.04
C ASN A 154 -18.82 18.90 14.65
N THR A 155 -17.61 18.46 14.32
CA THR A 155 -17.01 18.68 12.98
C THR A 155 -17.85 17.99 11.90
N LEU A 156 -18.26 16.75 12.11
CA LEU A 156 -19.11 15.99 11.17
C LEU A 156 -20.49 16.63 11.01
N ALA A 157 -21.14 17.02 12.11
CA ALA A 157 -22.41 17.73 12.07
C ALA A 157 -22.32 19.05 11.31
N LYS A 158 -21.21 19.80 11.50
CA LYS A 158 -20.94 21.03 10.74
C LYS A 158 -20.77 20.72 9.24
N LEU A 159 -19.99 19.70 8.88
CA LEU A 159 -19.81 19.30 7.49
C LEU A 159 -21.14 18.94 6.81
N SER A 160 -22.04 18.26 7.51
CA SER A 160 -23.36 17.94 6.97
C SER A 160 -24.19 19.19 6.71
N LYS A 161 -24.28 20.09 7.70
CA LYS A 161 -25.20 21.25 7.66
C LYS A 161 -24.67 22.44 6.84
N THR A 162 -23.37 22.75 6.93
CA THR A 162 -22.79 23.94 6.30
C THR A 162 -22.14 23.66 4.95
N GLU A 163 -21.61 22.46 4.74
CA GLU A 163 -20.92 22.08 3.50
C GLU A 163 -21.77 21.13 2.62
N ASN A 164 -23.07 20.97 2.98
CA ASN A 164 -24.04 20.17 2.22
C ASN A 164 -23.57 18.73 1.95
N LYS A 165 -23.01 18.04 2.96
CA LYS A 165 -22.53 16.66 2.84
C LYS A 165 -23.53 15.70 3.48
N THR A 166 -23.85 14.61 2.80
CA THR A 166 -24.55 13.49 3.41
C THR A 166 -23.54 12.59 4.08
N ILE A 167 -23.69 12.34 5.39
CA ILE A 167 -22.73 11.58 6.17
C ILE A 167 -23.43 10.36 6.78
N ILE A 168 -22.87 9.18 6.52
CA ILE A 168 -23.32 7.91 7.09
C ILE A 168 -22.18 7.35 7.93
N MET A 169 -22.40 7.28 9.23
CA MET A 169 -21.39 6.85 10.18
C MET A 169 -21.84 5.55 10.87
N VAL A 170 -20.97 4.56 10.93
CA VAL A 170 -21.12 3.40 11.80
C VAL A 170 -20.41 3.69 13.12
N THR A 171 -21.09 3.46 14.23
CA THR A 171 -20.48 3.59 15.56
C THR A 171 -21.11 2.61 16.55
N HIS A 172 -20.37 2.30 17.61
CA HIS A 172 -20.86 1.60 18.79
C HIS A 172 -20.97 2.55 19.99
N THR A 173 -20.37 3.75 19.90
CA THR A 173 -20.50 4.77 20.93
C THR A 173 -21.79 5.55 20.73
N VAL A 174 -22.41 5.87 21.84
CA VAL A 174 -23.73 6.48 21.89
C VAL A 174 -23.71 7.89 22.45
N GLN A 175 -22.54 8.31 22.91
CA GLN A 175 -22.32 9.69 23.33
C GLN A 175 -22.40 10.60 22.10
N ASN A 176 -23.04 11.75 22.27
CA ASN A 176 -23.22 12.75 21.21
C ASN A 176 -24.08 12.32 19.99
N ILE A 177 -24.84 11.23 20.08
CA ILE A 177 -25.71 10.75 19.00
C ILE A 177 -26.81 11.76 18.64
N ASN A 178 -27.20 12.64 19.59
CA ASN A 178 -28.16 13.71 19.40
C ASN A 178 -27.71 14.77 18.37
N LEU A 179 -26.43 14.76 17.98
CA LEU A 179 -25.90 15.58 16.87
C LEU A 179 -26.28 15.02 15.50
N CYS A 180 -26.74 13.77 15.43
CA CYS A 180 -27.18 13.14 14.18
C CYS A 180 -28.64 13.52 13.89
N ASP A 181 -28.96 13.67 12.60
CA ASP A 181 -30.34 13.92 12.15
C ASP A 181 -31.18 12.63 12.20
N LYS A 182 -30.54 11.47 12.01
CA LYS A 182 -31.18 10.16 11.96
C LYS A 182 -30.29 9.07 12.56
N VAL A 183 -30.92 8.14 13.24
CA VAL A 183 -30.27 6.94 13.79
C VAL A 183 -30.92 5.70 13.21
N ILE A 184 -30.09 4.76 12.76
CA ILE A 184 -30.50 3.42 12.36
C ILE A 184 -29.96 2.44 13.40
N PHE A 185 -30.85 1.77 14.16
CA PHE A 185 -30.42 0.77 15.11
C PHE A 185 -30.53 -0.63 14.54
N MET A 186 -29.38 -1.31 14.49
CA MET A 186 -29.27 -2.67 13.98
C MET A 186 -29.09 -3.67 15.13
N GLY A 187 -29.94 -4.66 15.14
CA GLY A 187 -29.84 -5.84 16.02
C GLY A 187 -29.00 -6.96 15.42
N PRO A 188 -28.71 -8.02 16.21
CA PRO A 188 -28.04 -9.22 15.73
C PRO A 188 -28.64 -9.80 14.43
N GLY A 189 -27.80 -10.31 13.54
CA GLY A 189 -28.23 -10.85 12.25
C GLY A 189 -28.58 -9.80 11.18
N GLY A 190 -28.16 -8.53 11.37
CA GLY A 190 -28.38 -7.48 10.36
C GLY A 190 -29.81 -6.91 10.35
N LYS A 191 -30.61 -7.16 11.40
CA LYS A 191 -32.01 -6.77 11.46
C LYS A 191 -32.15 -5.31 11.87
N ILE A 192 -32.83 -4.49 11.06
CA ILE A 192 -33.13 -3.11 11.42
C ILE A 192 -34.29 -3.11 12.43
N CYS A 193 -34.07 -2.50 13.60
CA CYS A 193 -35.03 -2.44 14.69
C CYS A 193 -35.59 -1.03 14.89
N TYR A 194 -34.88 0.00 14.44
CA TYR A 194 -35.31 1.39 14.49
C TYR A 194 -34.66 2.22 13.38
N CYS A 195 -35.39 3.18 12.84
CA CYS A 195 -34.89 4.19 11.94
C CYS A 195 -35.67 5.48 12.16
N GLY A 196 -35.03 6.51 12.72
CA GLY A 196 -35.69 7.77 13.04
C GLY A 196 -34.79 8.76 13.78
N LYS A 197 -35.39 9.83 14.35
CA LYS A 197 -34.66 10.83 15.12
C LYS A 197 -34.09 10.23 16.42
N PRO A 198 -32.89 10.65 16.88
CA PRO A 198 -32.31 10.16 18.13
C PRO A 198 -33.25 10.30 19.35
N ASP A 199 -33.91 11.44 19.49
CA ASP A 199 -34.77 11.74 20.65
C ASP A 199 -35.95 10.80 20.75
N LYS A 200 -36.52 10.36 19.63
CA LYS A 200 -37.67 9.44 19.57
C LYS A 200 -37.33 7.97 19.83
N MET A 201 -36.03 7.64 19.80
CA MET A 201 -35.56 6.27 19.96
C MET A 201 -35.89 5.70 21.35
N TYR A 202 -35.67 6.48 22.40
CA TYR A 202 -35.95 6.07 23.78
C TYR A 202 -37.42 5.79 24.01
N GLU A 203 -38.29 6.67 23.52
CA GLU A 203 -39.74 6.51 23.57
C GLU A 203 -40.20 5.25 22.80
N TYR A 204 -39.62 5.01 21.61
CA TYR A 204 -39.93 3.86 20.76
C TYR A 204 -39.63 2.52 21.45
N PHE A 205 -38.50 2.41 22.15
CA PHE A 205 -38.11 1.21 22.89
C PHE A 205 -38.70 1.15 24.31
N GLY A 206 -39.29 2.24 24.83
CA GLY A 206 -39.79 2.33 26.20
C GLY A 206 -38.68 2.16 27.23
N LYS A 207 -37.50 2.71 26.96
CA LYS A 207 -36.30 2.62 27.80
C LYS A 207 -35.66 4.00 27.99
N ASP A 208 -35.09 4.22 29.17
CA ASP A 208 -34.48 5.51 29.53
C ASP A 208 -32.98 5.55 29.23
N SER A 209 -32.37 4.39 29.00
CA SER A 209 -30.95 4.30 28.71
C SER A 209 -30.65 3.44 27.46
N LEU A 210 -29.58 3.75 26.78
CA LEU A 210 -29.10 2.96 25.64
C LEU A 210 -28.62 1.57 26.05
N VAL A 211 -28.07 1.41 27.24
CA VAL A 211 -27.65 0.10 27.76
C VAL A 211 -28.89 -0.82 27.86
N ASP A 212 -30.03 -0.31 28.30
CA ASP A 212 -31.26 -1.07 28.36
C ASP A 212 -31.81 -1.39 26.97
N VAL A 213 -31.68 -0.46 26.01
CA VAL A 213 -32.02 -0.71 24.60
C VAL A 213 -31.17 -1.83 24.01
N TYR A 214 -29.87 -1.83 24.28
CA TYR A 214 -28.97 -2.92 23.83
C TYR A 214 -29.35 -4.28 24.43
N SER A 215 -29.65 -4.30 25.74
CA SER A 215 -30.06 -5.51 26.44
C SER A 215 -31.40 -6.06 25.92
N GLU A 216 -32.34 -5.18 25.67
CA GLU A 216 -33.65 -5.51 25.08
C GLU A 216 -33.51 -6.09 23.66
N LEU A 217 -32.69 -5.46 22.82
CA LEU A 217 -32.46 -5.93 21.46
C LEU A 217 -31.69 -7.25 21.42
N ALA A 218 -30.79 -7.52 22.36
CA ALA A 218 -30.10 -8.79 22.45
C ALA A 218 -31.09 -9.95 22.74
N SER A 219 -32.17 -9.68 23.50
CA SER A 219 -33.16 -10.68 23.90
C SER A 219 -34.31 -10.83 22.90
N ASN A 220 -34.76 -9.74 22.29
CA ASN A 220 -36.03 -9.65 21.56
C ASN A 220 -35.89 -9.04 20.15
N VAL A 221 -34.78 -9.30 19.44
CA VAL A 221 -34.49 -8.66 18.16
C VAL A 221 -35.57 -8.89 17.10
N ASP A 222 -36.16 -10.09 17.04
CA ASP A 222 -37.20 -10.42 16.05
C ASP A 222 -38.48 -9.63 16.25
N MET A 223 -38.89 -9.45 17.50
CA MET A 223 -40.06 -8.65 17.84
C MET A 223 -39.87 -7.19 17.40
N TRP A 224 -38.74 -6.60 17.72
CA TRP A 224 -38.45 -5.21 17.35
C TRP A 224 -38.26 -5.01 15.84
N ASN A 225 -37.67 -5.98 15.15
CA ASN A 225 -37.60 -5.96 13.69
C ASN A 225 -39.00 -6.05 13.05
N MET A 226 -39.88 -6.95 13.54
CA MET A 226 -41.25 -7.02 13.05
C MET A 226 -42.04 -5.73 13.31
N LYS A 227 -41.91 -5.15 14.51
CA LYS A 227 -42.54 -3.86 14.83
C LYS A 227 -42.06 -2.77 13.88
N TYR A 228 -40.74 -2.69 13.63
CA TYR A 228 -40.17 -1.74 12.66
C TYR A 228 -40.75 -1.95 11.26
N LEU A 229 -40.78 -3.19 10.77
CA LEU A 229 -41.31 -3.51 9.45
C LEU A 229 -42.79 -3.21 9.28
N MET A 230 -43.60 -3.40 10.33
CA MET A 230 -45.02 -3.03 10.33
C MET A 230 -45.20 -1.52 10.20
N LEU A 231 -44.51 -0.74 11.03
CA LEU A 231 -44.57 0.73 11.00
C LEU A 231 -44.03 1.28 9.67
N TYR A 232 -42.97 0.67 9.14
CA TYR A 232 -42.43 1.04 7.84
C TYR A 232 -43.43 0.81 6.71
N LYS A 233 -44.14 -0.33 6.73
CA LYS A 233 -45.20 -0.63 5.74
C LYS A 233 -46.34 0.35 5.84
N GLU A 234 -46.84 0.64 7.05
CA GLU A 234 -47.92 1.62 7.26
C GLU A 234 -47.58 3.01 6.74
N GLN A 235 -46.33 3.47 6.93
CA GLN A 235 -45.87 4.77 6.45
C GLN A 235 -45.64 4.86 4.94
N HIS A 236 -45.50 3.70 4.27
CA HIS A 236 -45.13 3.63 2.83
C HIS A 236 -46.23 2.97 1.97
N LEU A 237 -47.34 2.53 2.57
CA LEU A 237 -48.48 1.94 1.82
C LEU A 237 -49.10 2.91 0.81
N ASP A 238 -49.05 4.21 1.07
CA ASP A 238 -49.61 5.25 0.20
C ASP A 238 -48.59 5.79 -0.84
N LYS A 239 -47.33 5.41 -0.73
CA LYS A 239 -46.30 5.75 -1.72
C LYS A 239 -46.00 4.53 -2.54
N ASN A 240 -46.68 4.36 -3.68
CA ASN A 240 -46.11 3.64 -4.81
C ASN A 240 -44.76 4.29 -5.14
N THR A 241 -43.72 3.86 -4.45
CA THR A 241 -42.34 4.20 -4.81
C THR A 241 -41.97 3.39 -6.04
N GLU A 242 -42.67 3.64 -7.15
CA GLU A 242 -42.06 3.45 -8.43
C GLU A 242 -40.83 4.34 -8.43
N ILE A 243 -39.66 3.72 -8.39
CA ILE A 243 -38.40 4.44 -8.62
C ILE A 243 -38.60 5.10 -9.98
N PRO A 244 -38.61 6.45 -10.05
CA PRO A 244 -38.87 7.10 -11.33
C PRO A 244 -37.89 6.49 -12.35
N GLU A 245 -38.41 6.03 -13.49
CA GLU A 245 -37.57 5.69 -14.64
C GLU A 245 -36.86 6.97 -15.06
N VAL A 246 -35.71 7.18 -14.49
CA VAL A 246 -34.88 8.33 -14.71
C VAL A 246 -33.97 7.98 -15.86
N ASN A 247 -33.80 8.92 -16.78
CA ASN A 247 -32.77 8.83 -17.82
C ASN A 247 -31.40 8.83 -17.11
N GLU A 248 -30.93 7.63 -16.71
CA GLU A 248 -29.72 7.43 -15.88
C GLU A 248 -28.52 8.19 -16.48
N ASN A 249 -28.43 8.24 -17.81
CA ASN A 249 -27.31 8.90 -18.51
C ASN A 249 -27.29 10.44 -18.37
N GLU A 250 -28.44 11.11 -18.36
CA GLU A 250 -28.51 12.56 -18.18
C GLU A 250 -28.19 12.97 -16.73
N LYS A 251 -28.74 12.26 -15.75
CA LYS A 251 -28.42 12.52 -14.33
C LYS A 251 -26.96 12.21 -13.99
N ILE A 252 -26.41 11.11 -14.53
CA ILE A 252 -24.99 10.80 -14.36
C ILE A 252 -24.13 11.93 -14.95
N SER A 253 -24.47 12.45 -16.14
CA SER A 253 -23.71 13.55 -16.75
C SER A 253 -23.74 14.83 -15.91
N ASP A 254 -24.87 15.13 -15.27
CA ASP A 254 -25.01 16.29 -14.39
C ASP A 254 -24.27 16.15 -13.06
N MET A 255 -24.23 14.93 -12.50
CA MET A 255 -23.47 14.63 -11.28
C MET A 255 -21.95 14.55 -11.51
N ILE A 256 -21.50 14.33 -12.75
CA ILE A 256 -20.08 14.08 -13.09
C ILE A 256 -19.45 15.26 -13.84
N LYS A 257 -20.18 16.36 -14.06
CA LYS A 257 -19.74 17.49 -14.92
C LYS A 257 -18.27 17.93 -14.74
N ASP A 258 -17.67 17.67 -13.57
CA ASP A 258 -16.26 18.03 -13.27
C ASP A 258 -15.29 16.85 -13.06
N SER A 259 -15.74 15.59 -13.02
CA SER A 259 -14.90 14.45 -12.62
C SER A 259 -14.35 13.59 -13.76
N GLY A 260 -14.58 14.00 -15.02
CA GLY A 260 -14.32 13.17 -16.20
C GLY A 260 -12.86 13.04 -16.67
N LYS A 261 -11.97 13.96 -16.33
CA LYS A 261 -10.59 13.95 -16.82
C LYS A 261 -9.66 13.17 -15.89
N LYS A 262 -9.10 12.05 -16.38
CA LYS A 262 -8.12 11.26 -15.65
C LYS A 262 -6.74 11.90 -15.69
N THR A 263 -6.04 11.94 -14.56
CA THR A 263 -4.63 12.39 -14.50
C THR A 263 -3.77 11.61 -15.48
N SER A 264 -2.87 12.28 -16.20
CA SER A 264 -1.98 11.61 -17.15
C SER A 264 -1.05 10.61 -16.42
N PRO A 265 -0.68 9.48 -17.06
CA PRO A 265 0.15 8.47 -16.43
C PRO A 265 1.51 8.99 -15.96
N LEU A 266 2.13 9.86 -16.76
CA LEU A 266 3.44 10.43 -16.44
C LEU A 266 3.37 11.40 -15.24
N LYS A 267 2.32 12.24 -15.18
CA LYS A 267 2.09 13.12 -14.02
C LYS A 267 1.86 12.27 -12.75
N GLN A 268 1.04 11.21 -12.86
CA GLN A 268 0.78 10.29 -11.74
C GLN A 268 2.07 9.59 -11.28
N LEU A 269 2.89 9.10 -12.22
CA LEU A 269 4.19 8.50 -11.91
C LEU A 269 5.12 9.49 -11.19
N GLY A 270 5.22 10.73 -11.66
CA GLY A 270 6.05 11.77 -11.02
C GLY A 270 5.61 12.07 -9.58
N VAL A 271 4.29 12.18 -9.33
CA VAL A 271 3.73 12.42 -7.99
C VAL A 271 4.03 11.23 -7.06
N LEU A 272 3.80 10.00 -7.52
CA LEU A 272 4.03 8.79 -6.74
C LEU A 272 5.52 8.58 -6.42
N THR A 273 6.40 8.83 -7.40
CA THR A 273 7.86 8.75 -7.22
C THR A 273 8.33 9.75 -6.18
N LYS A 274 7.90 11.03 -6.27
CA LYS A 274 8.25 12.08 -5.32
C LYS A 274 7.74 11.77 -3.92
N ARG A 275 6.49 11.28 -3.79
CA ARG A 275 5.90 10.86 -2.53
C ARG A 275 6.70 9.71 -1.90
N TYR A 276 7.00 8.67 -2.68
CA TYR A 276 7.72 7.51 -2.17
C TYR A 276 9.18 7.85 -1.80
N PHE A 277 9.82 8.72 -2.58
CA PHE A 277 11.14 9.26 -2.23
C PHE A 277 11.10 9.96 -0.88
N GLU A 278 10.15 10.87 -0.68
CA GLU A 278 9.99 11.60 0.58
C GLU A 278 9.69 10.66 1.76
N LEU A 279 8.89 9.60 1.55
CA LEU A 279 8.62 8.58 2.58
C LEU A 279 9.87 7.84 3.02
N VAL A 280 10.73 7.44 2.08
CA VAL A 280 11.97 6.71 2.36
C VAL A 280 12.99 7.61 3.06
N PHE A 281 13.18 8.84 2.58
CA PHE A 281 14.20 9.76 3.11
C PHE A 281 13.79 10.49 4.40
N ASN A 282 12.49 10.63 4.69
CA ASN A 282 12.00 11.16 5.96
C ASN A 282 12.04 10.15 7.11
N ASP A 283 12.17 8.88 6.82
CA ASP A 283 12.35 7.83 7.81
C ASP A 283 13.84 7.68 8.16
N ARG A 284 14.32 8.55 9.09
CA ARG A 284 15.74 8.60 9.46
C ARG A 284 16.27 7.27 9.99
N GLN A 285 15.46 6.52 10.75
CA GLN A 285 15.89 5.24 11.32
C GLN A 285 16.07 4.20 10.20
N ARG A 286 15.12 4.14 9.31
CA ARG A 286 15.19 3.26 8.13
C ARG A 286 16.37 3.64 7.22
N LEU A 287 16.56 4.93 6.93
CA LEU A 287 17.66 5.42 6.10
C LEU A 287 19.02 5.06 6.71
N LEU A 288 19.17 5.25 8.01
CA LEU A 288 20.38 4.85 8.71
C LEU A 288 20.66 3.35 8.57
N LEU A 289 19.65 2.49 8.76
CA LEU A 289 19.80 1.04 8.59
C LEU A 289 20.16 0.67 7.14
N LEU A 290 19.52 1.29 6.16
CA LEU A 290 19.80 1.05 4.74
C LEU A 290 21.24 1.37 4.35
N LEU A 291 21.85 2.40 4.96
CA LEU A 291 23.23 2.80 4.69
C LEU A 291 24.24 2.04 5.54
N LEU A 292 23.90 1.72 6.78
CA LEU A 292 24.77 1.01 7.70
C LEU A 292 24.92 -0.49 7.34
N GLN A 293 23.87 -1.11 6.84
CA GLN A 293 23.86 -2.53 6.48
C GLN A 293 24.95 -2.91 5.47
N PRO A 294 25.10 -2.27 4.29
CA PRO A 294 26.15 -2.60 3.33
C PRO A 294 27.56 -2.30 3.87
N PHE A 295 27.69 -1.29 4.73
CA PHE A 295 28.96 -0.98 5.40
C PHE A 295 29.40 -2.11 6.34
N ILE A 296 28.51 -2.57 7.22
CA ILE A 296 28.81 -3.69 8.14
C ILE A 296 29.12 -4.95 7.38
N ILE A 297 28.35 -5.27 6.33
CA ILE A 297 28.56 -6.47 5.53
C ILE A 297 29.92 -6.43 4.85
N ALA A 298 30.35 -5.30 4.28
CA ALA A 298 31.66 -5.16 3.68
C ALA A 298 32.80 -5.42 4.68
N LEU A 299 32.67 -4.95 5.93
CA LEU A 299 33.62 -5.23 7.01
C LEU A 299 33.64 -6.73 7.38
N LEU A 300 32.48 -7.36 7.48
CA LEU A 300 32.38 -8.80 7.79
C LEU A 300 33.01 -9.63 6.65
N LEU A 301 32.75 -9.29 5.40
CA LEU A 301 33.39 -9.94 4.25
C LEU A 301 34.91 -9.83 4.32
N LYS A 302 35.43 -8.67 4.78
CA LYS A 302 36.88 -8.48 4.98
C LYS A 302 37.43 -9.38 6.07
N VAL A 303 36.74 -9.56 7.19
CA VAL A 303 37.18 -10.45 8.30
C VAL A 303 37.28 -11.90 7.83
N VAL A 304 36.34 -12.36 7.01
CA VAL A 304 36.30 -13.74 6.51
C VAL A 304 37.24 -13.93 5.32
N ALA A 305 37.54 -12.89 4.56
CA ALA A 305 38.35 -12.97 3.35
C ALA A 305 39.80 -13.41 3.64
N LYS A 306 40.24 -14.47 2.96
CA LYS A 306 41.62 -14.94 3.01
C LYS A 306 42.53 -13.99 2.23
N LYS A 307 43.87 -14.06 2.49
CA LYS A 307 44.87 -13.19 1.83
C LYS A 307 45.07 -13.50 0.34
N ASP A 308 44.60 -14.63 -0.10
CA ASP A 308 44.77 -15.22 -1.44
C ASP A 308 43.52 -15.08 -2.35
N VAL A 309 42.56 -14.27 -1.95
CA VAL A 309 41.42 -13.86 -2.80
C VAL A 309 41.96 -13.25 -4.12
N PHE A 310 41.35 -13.59 -5.24
CA PHE A 310 41.74 -13.30 -6.63
C PHE A 310 43.03 -14.00 -7.11
N LYS A 311 43.58 -14.91 -6.31
CA LYS A 311 44.75 -15.73 -6.70
C LYS A 311 44.44 -17.22 -6.70
N ILE A 312 43.58 -17.66 -5.78
CA ILE A 312 43.19 -19.06 -5.56
C ILE A 312 41.72 -19.21 -5.83
N TYR A 313 41.33 -20.29 -6.53
CA TYR A 313 39.94 -20.60 -6.91
C TYR A 313 39.01 -20.61 -5.74
N ASP A 314 39.26 -21.51 -4.76
CA ASP A 314 38.37 -21.74 -3.61
C ASP A 314 38.09 -20.46 -2.80
N SER A 315 39.15 -19.68 -2.56
CA SER A 315 39.03 -18.42 -1.80
C SER A 315 38.28 -17.34 -2.58
N THR A 316 38.45 -17.30 -3.89
CA THR A 316 37.80 -16.32 -4.75
C THR A 316 36.33 -16.66 -4.96
N GLN A 317 36.02 -17.92 -5.24
CA GLN A 317 34.64 -18.39 -5.40
C GLN A 317 33.81 -18.14 -4.13
N SER A 318 34.36 -18.54 -2.96
CA SER A 318 33.65 -18.38 -1.68
C SER A 318 33.34 -16.92 -1.35
N ILE A 319 34.30 -15.98 -1.60
CA ILE A 319 34.05 -14.58 -1.28
C ILE A 319 33.13 -13.89 -2.30
N MET A 320 33.20 -14.27 -3.58
CA MET A 320 32.29 -13.77 -4.61
C MET A 320 30.86 -14.29 -4.33
N PHE A 321 30.71 -15.52 -3.92
CA PHE A 321 29.44 -16.07 -3.49
C PHE A 321 28.86 -15.34 -2.27
N ALA A 322 29.68 -15.08 -1.25
CA ALA A 322 29.27 -14.34 -0.08
C ALA A 322 28.86 -12.88 -0.45
N LEU A 323 29.57 -12.25 -1.40
CA LEU A 323 29.23 -10.92 -1.91
C LEU A 323 27.90 -10.94 -2.67
N ALA A 324 27.67 -11.93 -3.55
CA ALA A 324 26.42 -12.12 -4.27
C ALA A 324 25.24 -12.34 -3.32
N CYS A 325 25.39 -13.26 -2.36
CA CYS A 325 24.37 -13.53 -1.33
C CYS A 325 24.05 -12.28 -0.52
N SER A 326 25.06 -11.52 -0.12
CA SER A 326 24.88 -10.25 0.60
C SER A 326 24.06 -9.26 -0.22
N GLY A 327 24.35 -9.14 -1.52
CA GLY A 327 23.56 -8.32 -2.43
C GLY A 327 22.09 -8.77 -2.52
N ILE A 328 21.86 -10.08 -2.63
CA ILE A 328 20.50 -10.66 -2.66
C ILE A 328 19.73 -10.34 -1.39
N TRP A 329 20.36 -10.48 -0.23
CA TRP A 329 19.72 -10.18 1.05
C TRP A 329 19.37 -8.70 1.18
N ILE A 330 20.33 -7.82 0.87
CA ILE A 330 20.10 -6.37 0.89
C ILE A 330 18.89 -6.02 0.01
N GLY A 331 18.87 -6.47 -1.24
CA GLY A 331 17.80 -6.17 -2.20
C GLY A 331 16.44 -6.67 -1.74
N LEU A 332 16.36 -7.94 -1.31
CA LEU A 332 15.11 -8.55 -0.86
C LEU A 332 14.52 -7.80 0.34
N PHE A 333 15.33 -7.54 1.37
CA PHE A 333 14.87 -6.87 2.59
C PHE A 333 14.52 -5.40 2.38
N ASN A 334 15.08 -4.72 1.37
CA ASN A 334 14.68 -3.36 1.03
C ASN A 334 13.20 -3.23 0.67
N THR A 335 12.61 -4.28 0.11
CA THR A 335 11.31 -4.16 -0.58
C THR A 335 10.25 -5.15 -0.14
N ILE A 336 10.62 -6.19 0.61
CA ILE A 336 9.71 -7.29 0.98
C ILE A 336 8.45 -6.84 1.74
N GLN A 337 8.49 -5.68 2.40
CA GLN A 337 7.35 -5.12 3.12
C GLN A 337 6.72 -3.89 2.44
N GLU A 338 7.25 -3.42 1.32
CA GLU A 338 6.91 -2.11 0.77
C GLU A 338 5.49 -1.98 0.19
N VAL A 339 4.96 -3.04 -0.36
CA VAL A 339 3.61 -3.05 -0.92
C VAL A 339 2.59 -3.46 0.14
N CYS A 340 2.88 -4.51 0.92
CA CYS A 340 1.94 -5.00 1.92
C CYS A 340 1.66 -4.00 3.05
N LYS A 341 2.64 -3.18 3.45
CA LYS A 341 2.44 -2.06 4.40
C LYS A 341 1.48 -0.99 3.87
N GLU A 342 1.54 -0.71 2.58
CA GLU A 342 0.72 0.31 1.93
C GLU A 342 -0.58 -0.24 1.36
N ARG A 343 -0.87 -1.54 1.51
CA ARG A 343 -2.02 -2.21 0.87
C ARG A 343 -3.37 -1.52 1.15
N PRO A 344 -3.70 -1.06 2.36
CA PRO A 344 -4.94 -0.33 2.61
C PRO A 344 -4.99 1.00 1.85
N ILE A 345 -3.88 1.76 1.83
CA ILE A 345 -3.78 3.03 1.09
C ILE A 345 -3.90 2.76 -0.42
N LEU A 346 -3.20 1.73 -0.91
CA LEU A 346 -3.21 1.35 -2.32
C LEU A 346 -4.62 0.94 -2.77
N LYS A 347 -5.36 0.16 -1.96
CA LYS A 347 -6.75 -0.21 -2.25
C LYS A 347 -7.62 1.03 -2.40
N ARG A 348 -7.54 1.97 -1.47
CA ARG A 348 -8.27 3.25 -1.50
C ARG A 348 -7.92 4.09 -2.73
N GLU A 349 -6.63 4.25 -3.04
CA GLU A 349 -6.18 5.04 -4.17
C GLU A 349 -6.50 4.37 -5.52
N TYR A 350 -6.48 3.03 -5.58
CA TYR A 350 -6.87 2.28 -6.76
C TYR A 350 -8.34 2.47 -7.12
N MET A 351 -9.22 2.53 -6.12
CA MET A 351 -10.62 2.91 -6.32
C MET A 351 -10.74 4.35 -6.88
N GLY A 352 -9.84 5.26 -6.49
CA GLY A 352 -9.76 6.64 -6.94
C GLY A 352 -9.02 6.90 -8.27
N ASN A 353 -8.90 5.89 -9.16
CA ASN A 353 -8.23 5.98 -10.48
C ASN A 353 -6.69 5.88 -10.48
N LEU A 354 -6.05 5.38 -9.41
CA LEU A 354 -4.63 5.05 -9.45
C LEU A 354 -4.36 3.90 -10.44
N ARG A 355 -3.31 4.02 -11.23
CA ARG A 355 -2.82 2.97 -12.12
C ARG A 355 -1.76 2.13 -11.41
N LEU A 356 -1.97 0.82 -11.30
CA LEU A 356 -1.05 -0.07 -10.58
C LEU A 356 0.36 -0.10 -11.17
N TRP A 357 0.50 0.00 -12.49
CA TRP A 357 1.81 0.01 -13.12
C TRP A 357 2.62 1.29 -12.79
N THR A 358 1.96 2.47 -12.66
CA THR A 358 2.64 3.71 -12.24
C THR A 358 3.07 3.63 -10.78
N TYR A 359 2.27 2.96 -9.94
CA TYR A 359 2.62 2.70 -8.55
C TYR A 359 3.86 1.80 -8.43
N ILE A 360 3.88 0.64 -9.10
CA ILE A 360 5.03 -0.27 -9.08
C ILE A 360 6.27 0.41 -9.68
N LEU A 361 6.13 1.09 -10.82
CA LEU A 361 7.25 1.79 -11.45
C LEU A 361 7.83 2.89 -10.55
N SER A 362 6.99 3.61 -9.78
CA SER A 362 7.48 4.60 -8.82
C SER A 362 8.35 3.96 -7.72
N LYS A 363 7.99 2.74 -7.25
CA LYS A 363 8.81 1.97 -6.33
C LYS A 363 10.16 1.58 -6.96
N TYR A 364 10.15 1.11 -8.19
CA TYR A 364 11.37 0.78 -8.93
C TYR A 364 12.32 1.97 -9.04
N ILE A 365 11.84 3.13 -9.45
CA ILE A 365 12.68 4.33 -9.63
C ILE A 365 13.39 4.71 -8.31
N VAL A 366 12.67 4.73 -7.19
CA VAL A 366 13.27 5.10 -5.90
C VAL A 366 14.20 4.00 -5.41
N GLN A 367 13.83 2.72 -5.59
CA GLN A 367 14.71 1.60 -5.21
C GLN A 367 16.00 1.56 -6.05
N ALA A 368 15.98 1.98 -7.31
CA ALA A 368 17.20 2.12 -8.10
C ALA A 368 18.21 3.07 -7.42
N VAL A 369 17.73 4.21 -6.90
CA VAL A 369 18.58 5.17 -6.16
C VAL A 369 19.13 4.54 -4.87
N VAL A 370 18.28 3.86 -4.10
CA VAL A 370 18.69 3.19 -2.85
C VAL A 370 19.72 2.09 -3.14
N CYS A 371 19.43 1.21 -4.12
CA CYS A 371 20.34 0.14 -4.53
C CYS A 371 21.68 0.68 -5.05
N PHE A 372 21.67 1.80 -5.80
CA PHE A 372 22.88 2.46 -6.26
C PHE A 372 23.76 2.90 -5.07
N MET A 373 23.19 3.56 -4.07
CA MET A 373 23.90 3.98 -2.86
C MET A 373 24.48 2.77 -2.10
N GLN A 374 23.66 1.75 -1.88
CA GLN A 374 24.07 0.54 -1.15
C GLN A 374 25.17 -0.24 -1.89
N THR A 375 25.05 -0.38 -3.21
CA THR A 375 26.09 -1.01 -4.04
C THR A 375 27.39 -0.25 -3.95
N THR A 376 27.36 1.08 -4.05
CA THR A 376 28.55 1.92 -3.99
C THR A 376 29.27 1.78 -2.64
N ILE A 377 28.52 1.73 -1.53
CA ILE A 377 29.08 1.49 -0.20
C ILE A 377 29.66 0.08 -0.11
N LEU A 378 28.87 -0.94 -0.47
CA LEU A 378 29.27 -2.34 -0.34
C LEU A 378 30.50 -2.68 -1.18
N THR A 379 30.43 -2.44 -2.49
CA THR A 379 31.50 -2.82 -3.41
C THR A 379 32.69 -1.88 -3.31
N GLY A 380 32.46 -0.58 -3.10
CA GLY A 380 33.53 0.41 -2.90
C GLY A 380 34.39 0.05 -1.70
N LEU A 381 33.75 -0.17 -0.55
CA LEU A 381 34.48 -0.55 0.67
C LEU A 381 35.11 -1.95 0.55
N PHE A 382 34.39 -2.92 -0.03
CA PHE A 382 34.92 -4.26 -0.28
C PHE A 382 36.21 -4.21 -1.10
N LEU A 383 36.22 -3.50 -2.24
CA LEU A 383 37.39 -3.41 -3.12
C LEU A 383 38.57 -2.66 -2.49
N VAL A 384 38.29 -1.61 -1.72
CA VAL A 384 39.35 -0.88 -0.97
C VAL A 384 39.98 -1.77 0.11
N LEU A 385 39.18 -2.60 0.78
CA LEU A 385 39.66 -3.48 1.85
C LEU A 385 40.39 -4.71 1.30
N MET A 386 40.18 -5.12 0.06
CA MET A 386 40.88 -6.26 -0.55
C MET A 386 42.28 -5.86 -1.04
N LYS A 387 43.29 -6.69 -0.72
CA LYS A 387 44.70 -6.45 -1.13
C LYS A 387 44.94 -6.62 -2.62
N HIS A 388 44.11 -7.37 -3.29
CA HIS A 388 44.20 -7.70 -4.69
C HIS A 388 42.87 -7.45 -5.36
N ALA A 389 42.88 -7.17 -6.67
CA ALA A 389 41.72 -7.00 -7.52
C ALA A 389 41.92 -7.73 -8.86
N PRO A 390 40.88 -8.09 -9.58
CA PRO A 390 40.98 -8.57 -10.95
C PRO A 390 41.72 -7.55 -11.82
N LYS A 391 42.55 -8.02 -12.74
CA LYS A 391 43.48 -7.15 -13.49
C LYS A 391 43.03 -6.87 -14.92
N LYS A 392 42.09 -7.63 -15.48
CA LYS A 392 41.72 -7.52 -16.89
C LYS A 392 40.23 -7.25 -17.02
N GLU A 393 39.90 -6.14 -17.66
CA GLU A 393 38.58 -5.73 -18.08
C GLU A 393 38.07 -6.58 -19.26
N GLN A 394 36.73 -6.53 -19.47
CA GLN A 394 36.09 -7.20 -20.61
C GLN A 394 35.13 -6.27 -21.37
N VAL A 395 34.29 -5.53 -20.67
CA VAL A 395 33.25 -4.67 -21.24
C VAL A 395 33.40 -3.23 -20.77
N LEU A 396 33.60 -3.04 -19.45
CA LEU A 396 33.77 -1.73 -18.84
C LEU A 396 35.26 -1.37 -18.68
N PRO A 397 35.59 -0.07 -18.52
CA PRO A 397 36.98 0.39 -18.43
C PRO A 397 37.81 -0.24 -17.30
N THR A 398 37.14 -0.79 -16.29
CA THR A 398 37.83 -1.48 -15.18
C THR A 398 37.01 -2.66 -14.66
N PRO A 399 37.65 -3.76 -14.22
CA PRO A 399 36.96 -4.91 -13.64
C PRO A 399 36.20 -4.54 -12.36
N GLN A 400 36.64 -3.51 -11.66
CA GLN A 400 35.95 -3.00 -10.46
C GLN A 400 34.56 -2.45 -10.79
N LEU A 401 34.42 -1.74 -11.91
CA LEU A 401 33.12 -1.26 -12.41
C LEU A 401 32.23 -2.42 -12.87
N GLU A 402 32.83 -3.48 -13.44
CA GLU A 402 32.08 -4.69 -13.82
C GLU A 402 31.51 -5.39 -12.58
N ILE A 403 32.30 -5.53 -11.49
CA ILE A 403 31.83 -6.06 -10.21
C ILE A 403 30.74 -5.14 -9.64
N TRP A 404 30.96 -3.82 -9.65
CA TRP A 404 29.99 -2.86 -9.17
C TRP A 404 28.65 -2.97 -9.91
N LEU A 405 28.66 -3.00 -11.24
CA LEU A 405 27.45 -3.14 -12.06
C LEU A 405 26.75 -4.48 -11.80
N THR A 406 27.52 -5.56 -11.69
CA THR A 406 26.97 -6.89 -11.38
C THR A 406 26.25 -6.89 -10.03
N ILE A 407 26.87 -6.34 -8.98
CA ILE A 407 26.26 -6.28 -7.65
C ILE A 407 25.06 -5.31 -7.63
N PHE A 408 25.14 -4.19 -8.37
CA PHE A 408 23.99 -3.31 -8.54
C PHE A 408 22.78 -4.04 -9.15
N LEU A 409 22.99 -4.76 -10.25
CA LEU A 409 21.93 -5.56 -10.88
C LEU A 409 21.44 -6.68 -9.96
N THR A 410 22.32 -7.31 -9.19
CA THR A 410 21.97 -8.34 -8.21
C THR A 410 21.07 -7.79 -7.10
N ILE A 411 21.47 -6.68 -6.46
CA ILE A 411 20.67 -6.03 -5.40
C ILE A 411 19.31 -5.59 -5.97
N TYR A 412 19.32 -5.00 -7.15
CA TYR A 412 18.11 -4.45 -7.76
C TYR A 412 17.15 -5.54 -8.26
N ALA A 413 17.66 -6.63 -8.85
CA ALA A 413 16.85 -7.80 -9.22
C ALA A 413 16.24 -8.46 -7.98
N SER A 414 17.00 -8.55 -6.88
CA SER A 414 16.51 -9.09 -5.62
C SER A 414 15.47 -8.17 -4.95
N ALA A 415 15.62 -6.85 -5.10
CA ALA A 415 14.59 -5.90 -4.69
C ALA A 415 13.30 -6.08 -5.50
N ALA A 416 13.41 -6.38 -6.80
CA ALA A 416 12.25 -6.71 -7.62
C ALA A 416 11.54 -8.00 -7.17
N LEU A 417 12.30 -9.04 -6.76
CA LEU A 417 11.73 -10.24 -6.14
C LEU A 417 10.99 -9.92 -4.83
N GLY A 418 11.59 -9.07 -3.99
CA GLY A 418 10.96 -8.63 -2.75
C GLY A 418 9.63 -7.90 -2.99
N LEU A 419 9.50 -7.12 -4.05
CA LEU A 419 8.24 -6.48 -4.44
C LEU A 419 7.17 -7.50 -4.86
N ILE A 420 7.52 -8.60 -5.54
CA ILE A 420 6.57 -9.70 -5.83
C ILE A 420 6.06 -10.30 -4.53
N VAL A 421 6.97 -10.71 -3.63
CA VAL A 421 6.58 -11.30 -2.34
C VAL A 421 5.66 -10.36 -1.58
N SER A 422 6.02 -9.08 -1.51
CA SER A 422 5.21 -8.04 -0.86
C SER A 422 3.83 -7.87 -1.51
N SER A 423 3.73 -8.03 -2.82
CA SER A 423 2.47 -7.94 -3.56
C SER A 423 1.55 -9.14 -3.33
N CYS A 424 2.12 -10.33 -3.11
CA CYS A 424 1.36 -11.57 -2.90
C CYS A 424 0.72 -11.67 -1.51
N VAL A 425 1.28 -11.01 -0.49
CA VAL A 425 0.83 -11.14 0.90
C VAL A 425 0.02 -9.94 1.38
N ARG A 426 -0.79 -10.17 2.43
CA ARG A 426 -1.70 -9.14 2.96
C ARG A 426 -1.07 -8.25 4.02
N ASN A 427 -0.09 -8.75 4.78
CA ASN A 427 0.55 -8.04 5.88
C ASN A 427 2.06 -8.26 5.92
N SER A 428 2.75 -7.40 6.66
CA SER A 428 4.22 -7.39 6.79
C SER A 428 4.78 -8.65 7.44
N ASP A 429 4.07 -9.22 8.42
CA ASP A 429 4.56 -10.40 9.16
C ASP A 429 4.63 -11.63 8.26
N ARG A 430 3.60 -11.83 7.43
CA ARG A 430 3.59 -12.90 6.42
C ARG A 430 4.68 -12.69 5.37
N ALA A 431 4.94 -11.45 4.97
CA ALA A 431 6.03 -11.15 4.05
C ALA A 431 7.39 -11.55 4.63
N MET A 432 7.65 -11.18 5.88
CA MET A 432 8.88 -11.54 6.58
C MET A 432 9.03 -13.05 6.80
N ALA A 433 7.95 -13.75 7.08
CA ALA A 433 7.97 -15.22 7.23
C ALA A 433 8.34 -15.95 5.93
N LEU A 434 8.07 -15.36 4.75
CA LEU A 434 8.46 -15.92 3.45
C LEU A 434 9.92 -15.63 3.07
N ALA A 435 10.55 -14.61 3.66
CA ALA A 435 11.91 -14.21 3.31
C ALA A 435 12.94 -15.37 3.38
N PRO A 436 13.01 -16.18 4.47
CA PRO A 436 13.95 -17.28 4.56
C PRO A 436 13.78 -18.30 3.44
N PHE A 437 12.55 -18.62 3.05
CA PHE A 437 12.29 -19.59 1.96
C PHE A 437 12.81 -19.08 0.62
N VAL A 438 12.58 -17.81 0.30
CA VAL A 438 13.12 -17.19 -0.92
C VAL A 438 14.64 -17.21 -0.91
N LEU A 439 15.26 -16.89 0.23
CA LEU A 439 16.71 -16.86 0.38
C LEU A 439 17.34 -18.25 0.28
N ILE A 440 16.73 -19.28 0.88
CA ILE A 440 17.20 -20.68 0.79
C ILE A 440 17.18 -21.13 -0.68
N ILE A 441 16.14 -20.83 -1.44
CA ILE A 441 16.09 -21.13 -2.88
C ILE A 441 17.25 -20.46 -3.62
N GLN A 442 17.54 -19.20 -3.33
CA GLN A 442 18.67 -18.49 -3.93
C GLN A 442 20.02 -19.13 -3.58
N LEU A 443 20.20 -19.62 -2.34
CA LEU A 443 21.43 -20.29 -1.91
C LEU A 443 21.60 -21.65 -2.58
N LEU A 444 20.58 -22.49 -2.58
CA LEU A 444 20.65 -23.87 -3.08
C LEU A 444 20.89 -23.92 -4.60
N PHE A 445 20.24 -23.03 -5.35
CA PHE A 445 20.31 -23.02 -6.81
C PHE A 445 21.33 -22.02 -7.37
N SER A 446 22.32 -21.63 -6.58
CA SER A 446 23.42 -20.75 -7.00
C SER A 446 24.46 -21.42 -7.90
N GLY A 447 24.54 -22.73 -7.90
CA GLY A 447 25.58 -23.50 -8.59
C GLY A 447 26.94 -23.51 -7.89
N VAL A 448 27.01 -23.00 -6.65
CA VAL A 448 28.26 -22.94 -5.86
C VAL A 448 28.32 -24.04 -4.81
N LEU A 449 27.20 -24.28 -4.10
CA LEU A 449 27.12 -25.26 -3.02
C LEU A 449 26.94 -26.69 -3.55
N PHE A 450 26.25 -26.83 -4.66
CA PHE A 450 25.92 -28.11 -5.28
C PHE A 450 26.10 -28.01 -6.79
N GLU A 451 26.55 -29.10 -7.39
CA GLU A 451 26.56 -29.23 -8.85
C GLU A 451 25.12 -29.38 -9.37
N LEU A 452 24.71 -28.48 -10.24
CA LEU A 452 23.33 -28.45 -10.72
C LEU A 452 23.20 -29.33 -11.97
N LYS A 453 22.37 -30.38 -11.89
CA LYS A 453 22.08 -31.31 -13.01
C LYS A 453 20.58 -31.52 -13.17
N GLY A 454 20.14 -31.74 -14.41
CA GLY A 454 18.76 -32.08 -14.72
C GLY A 454 17.73 -31.03 -14.31
N ALA A 455 16.79 -31.38 -13.46
CA ALA A 455 15.72 -30.46 -13.00
C ALA A 455 16.28 -29.29 -12.18
N ALA A 456 17.32 -29.52 -11.35
CA ALA A 456 17.93 -28.49 -10.54
C ALA A 456 18.60 -27.40 -11.40
N ASP A 457 19.22 -27.76 -12.51
CA ASP A 457 19.78 -26.79 -13.44
C ASP A 457 18.67 -25.92 -14.06
N LYS A 458 17.54 -26.52 -14.51
CA LYS A 458 16.41 -25.76 -15.05
C LYS A 458 15.81 -24.76 -14.04
N ILE A 459 15.67 -25.16 -12.78
CA ILE A 459 15.17 -24.28 -11.71
C ILE A 459 16.13 -23.13 -11.45
N SER A 460 17.43 -23.36 -11.54
CA SER A 460 18.42 -22.31 -11.29
C SER A 460 18.30 -21.10 -12.22
N TYR A 461 17.78 -21.27 -13.44
CA TYR A 461 17.56 -20.16 -14.39
C TYR A 461 16.63 -19.06 -13.86
N ILE A 462 15.75 -19.36 -12.91
CA ILE A 462 14.86 -18.38 -12.28
C ILE A 462 15.47 -17.73 -11.02
N THR A 463 16.70 -18.09 -10.65
CA THR A 463 17.37 -17.53 -9.46
C THR A 463 18.34 -16.42 -9.83
N VAL A 464 18.34 -15.34 -9.06
CA VAL A 464 19.27 -14.22 -9.22
C VAL A 464 20.69 -14.63 -8.88
N SER A 465 20.84 -15.55 -7.90
CA SER A 465 22.14 -16.04 -7.41
C SER A 465 22.97 -16.71 -8.49
N ARG A 466 22.37 -17.56 -9.34
CA ARG A 466 23.05 -18.19 -10.45
C ARG A 466 23.69 -17.15 -11.37
N TRP A 467 22.88 -16.22 -11.88
CA TRP A 467 23.33 -15.22 -12.82
C TRP A 467 24.34 -14.24 -12.22
N SER A 468 24.17 -13.89 -10.95
CA SER A 468 25.13 -13.09 -10.22
C SER A 468 26.48 -13.79 -10.10
N MET A 469 26.49 -15.08 -9.76
CA MET A 469 27.72 -15.87 -9.67
C MET A 469 28.37 -16.11 -11.01
N GLU A 470 27.59 -16.30 -12.07
CA GLU A 470 28.06 -16.44 -13.44
C GLU A 470 28.80 -15.17 -13.90
N CYS A 471 28.24 -13.97 -13.64
CA CYS A 471 28.93 -12.70 -13.88
C CYS A 471 30.23 -12.57 -13.08
N LEU A 472 30.16 -12.79 -11.76
CA LEU A 472 31.32 -12.62 -10.88
C LEU A 472 32.43 -13.63 -11.20
N GLY A 473 32.07 -14.86 -11.51
CA GLY A 473 33.02 -15.90 -11.95
C GLY A 473 33.70 -15.58 -13.27
N ASN A 474 32.94 -15.04 -14.21
CA ASN A 474 33.47 -14.53 -15.49
C ASN A 474 34.45 -13.37 -15.27
N ILE A 475 34.09 -12.33 -14.50
CA ILE A 475 34.93 -11.15 -14.24
C ILE A 475 36.23 -11.54 -13.52
N THR A 476 36.12 -12.43 -12.52
CA THR A 476 37.29 -12.89 -11.74
C THR A 476 38.09 -13.99 -12.44
N ASN A 477 37.61 -14.46 -13.61
CA ASN A 477 38.25 -15.51 -14.42
C ASN A 477 38.53 -16.79 -13.61
N LEU A 478 37.50 -17.30 -12.90
CA LEU A 478 37.61 -18.44 -11.98
C LEU A 478 38.26 -19.67 -12.67
N ASN A 479 37.91 -19.96 -13.93
CA ASN A 479 38.45 -21.12 -14.65
C ASN A 479 40.00 -21.10 -14.84
N LYS A 480 40.65 -19.95 -14.62
CA LYS A 480 42.14 -19.86 -14.73
C LYS A 480 42.84 -19.83 -13.37
N LEU A 481 42.07 -19.84 -12.27
CA LEU A 481 42.66 -19.83 -10.94
C LEU A 481 43.00 -21.26 -10.50
N ASN A 482 44.15 -21.44 -9.86
CA ASN A 482 44.57 -22.73 -9.33
C ASN A 482 43.84 -23.05 -8.03
N MET A 483 43.52 -24.33 -7.82
CA MET A 483 43.02 -24.83 -6.55
C MET A 483 44.13 -24.81 -5.49
N LYS A 484 43.74 -24.58 -4.23
CA LYS A 484 44.72 -24.53 -3.13
C LYS A 484 45.38 -25.86 -2.85
N VAL A 485 44.63 -26.96 -2.93
CA VAL A 485 45.09 -28.32 -2.55
C VAL A 485 45.94 -28.93 -3.66
N THR A 486 45.51 -28.84 -4.89
CA THR A 486 46.20 -29.51 -6.03
C THR A 486 47.23 -28.63 -6.70
N GLY A 487 47.18 -27.31 -6.53
CA GLY A 487 48.02 -26.36 -7.27
C GLY A 487 47.70 -26.30 -8.75
N MET A 488 46.74 -27.07 -9.24
CA MET A 488 46.29 -27.13 -10.64
C MET A 488 44.99 -26.31 -10.81
N PRO A 489 44.67 -25.86 -12.04
CA PRO A 489 43.41 -25.25 -12.37
C PRO A 489 42.22 -26.17 -11.96
N HIS A 490 41.13 -25.58 -11.53
CA HIS A 490 39.88 -26.30 -11.31
C HIS A 490 39.38 -26.89 -12.63
N GLU A 491 38.60 -27.97 -12.57
CA GLU A 491 37.89 -28.50 -13.71
C GLU A 491 37.06 -27.38 -14.38
N HIS A 492 37.11 -27.34 -15.71
CA HIS A 492 36.49 -26.26 -16.47
C HIS A 492 34.99 -26.21 -16.20
N ASN A 493 34.48 -25.04 -15.83
CA ASN A 493 33.06 -24.80 -15.61
C ASN A 493 32.53 -23.78 -16.64
N ASP A 494 31.64 -24.23 -17.51
CA ASP A 494 31.07 -23.41 -18.59
C ASP A 494 30.35 -22.16 -18.09
N LEU A 495 29.83 -22.17 -16.87
CA LEU A 495 29.21 -21.00 -16.26
C LEU A 495 30.15 -19.81 -16.08
N TYR A 496 31.47 -20.09 -15.93
CA TYR A 496 32.50 -19.07 -15.67
C TYR A 496 33.33 -18.75 -16.92
N ASN A 497 32.79 -19.08 -18.09
CA ASN A 497 33.45 -18.78 -19.35
C ASN A 497 33.69 -17.29 -19.52
N ARG A 498 34.94 -16.91 -19.70
CA ARG A 498 35.33 -15.51 -19.88
C ARG A 498 35.00 -15.02 -21.27
N GLY A 499 34.26 -13.92 -21.38
CA GLY A 499 33.96 -13.27 -22.66
C GLY A 499 33.01 -12.09 -22.48
N ALA A 500 33.26 -11.01 -23.21
CA ALA A 500 32.45 -9.81 -23.17
C ALA A 500 30.97 -10.07 -23.53
N SER A 501 30.75 -10.87 -24.58
CA SER A 501 29.39 -11.25 -24.99
C SER A 501 28.64 -12.07 -23.91
N HIS A 502 29.36 -12.99 -23.24
CA HIS A 502 28.77 -13.79 -22.17
C HIS A 502 28.37 -12.90 -20.98
N LEU A 503 29.25 -11.98 -20.57
CA LEU A 503 28.99 -11.06 -19.47
C LEU A 503 27.82 -10.11 -19.76
N THR A 504 27.76 -9.54 -20.97
CA THR A 504 26.65 -8.65 -21.37
C THR A 504 25.33 -9.39 -21.45
N ASN A 505 25.30 -10.62 -21.95
CA ASN A 505 24.09 -11.45 -21.98
C ASN A 505 23.58 -11.76 -20.57
N THR A 506 24.48 -12.06 -19.63
CA THR A 506 24.11 -12.37 -18.24
C THR A 506 23.56 -11.12 -17.52
N TRP A 507 24.13 -9.93 -17.76
CA TRP A 507 23.56 -8.67 -17.28
C TRP A 507 22.18 -8.40 -17.86
N LEU A 508 21.97 -8.69 -19.16
CA LEU A 508 20.67 -8.54 -19.81
C LEU A 508 19.62 -9.46 -19.18
N ILE A 509 20.00 -10.70 -18.82
CA ILE A 509 19.10 -11.63 -18.13
C ILE A 509 18.70 -11.08 -16.76
N LEU A 510 19.62 -10.58 -15.95
CA LEU A 510 19.31 -9.94 -14.67
C LEU A 510 18.34 -8.76 -14.84
N PHE A 511 18.55 -7.95 -15.88
CA PHE A 511 17.64 -6.84 -16.21
C PHE A 511 16.25 -7.34 -16.65
N LEU A 512 16.19 -8.38 -17.47
CA LEU A 512 14.93 -8.99 -17.90
C LEU A 512 14.16 -9.58 -16.71
N MET A 513 14.84 -10.24 -15.77
CA MET A 513 14.24 -10.74 -14.53
C MET A 513 13.56 -9.60 -13.74
N MET A 514 14.20 -8.44 -13.61
CA MET A 514 13.60 -7.28 -12.98
C MET A 514 12.30 -6.85 -13.69
N ALA A 515 12.32 -6.76 -15.02
CA ALA A 515 11.14 -6.36 -15.80
C ALA A 515 9.99 -7.37 -15.64
N VAL A 516 10.28 -8.66 -15.70
CA VAL A 516 9.30 -9.74 -15.47
C VAL A 516 8.71 -9.65 -14.06
N CYS A 517 9.54 -9.44 -13.04
CA CYS A 517 9.10 -9.26 -11.66
C CYS A 517 8.14 -8.06 -11.52
N GLY A 518 8.42 -6.96 -12.21
CA GLY A 518 7.54 -5.78 -12.23
C GLY A 518 6.17 -6.08 -12.83
N VAL A 519 6.13 -6.79 -13.96
CA VAL A 519 4.88 -7.20 -14.61
C VAL A 519 4.08 -8.15 -13.71
N ILE A 520 4.72 -9.15 -13.10
CA ILE A 520 4.07 -10.08 -12.18
C ILE A 520 3.49 -9.32 -10.99
N SER A 521 4.22 -8.38 -10.38
CA SER A 521 3.74 -7.56 -9.28
C SER A 521 2.46 -6.78 -9.65
N VAL A 522 2.40 -6.20 -10.86
CA VAL A 522 1.19 -5.50 -11.35
C VAL A 522 0.03 -6.47 -11.55
N ILE A 523 0.27 -7.66 -12.11
CA ILE A 523 -0.77 -8.67 -12.34
C ILE A 523 -1.35 -9.16 -11.00
N VAL A 524 -0.49 -9.47 -10.04
CA VAL A 524 -0.92 -9.91 -8.70
C VAL A 524 -1.75 -8.84 -8.00
N LEU A 525 -1.36 -7.58 -8.13
CA LEU A 525 -2.09 -6.46 -7.53
C LEU A 525 -3.45 -6.17 -8.20
N ARG A 526 -3.71 -6.61 -9.44
CA ARG A 526 -5.05 -6.52 -10.05
C ARG A 526 -6.11 -7.28 -9.28
N ASN A 527 -5.72 -8.32 -8.55
CA ASN A 527 -6.61 -9.11 -7.69
C ASN A 527 -6.79 -8.50 -6.28
N LEU A 528 -6.50 -7.21 -6.11
CA LEU A 528 -6.73 -6.43 -4.87
C LEU A 528 -8.24 -6.18 -4.55
N LYS A 529 -9.13 -7.00 -5.10
CA LYS A 529 -10.57 -6.96 -4.81
C LYS A 529 -10.89 -7.31 -3.37
#